data_45b3c6806cc9176f001541a49daeec8e
#
_entry.id   45b3c6806cc9176f001541a49daeec8e
#
_cell.length_a   1.000
_cell.length_b   1.000
_cell.length_c   1.000
_cell.angle_alpha   90.00
_cell.angle_beta   90.00
_cell.angle_gamma   90.00
#
_symmetry.space_group_name_H-M   'P 1'
#
loop_
_entity.id
_entity.type
_entity.pdbx_description
1 polymer ?
#
loop_
_entity_poly.entity_id
_entity_poly.type
_entity_poly.pdbx_seq_one_letter_code
_entity_poly.pdbx_strand_id
1 'polypeptide(L)'
;MKRTLRNSVGVLLVLSLALLISLLASCSDGNTPAIQARIDSIKADLKKVADERAILEANLATFDTLDYTVFSNQQWTRLHESHSKDIKVYWPDGHMTQGIGVHIEDLQRLFVYAPNTRIKEHPIRFGSGNFTAVTGVFEGTFTKPMPIGNGKFIQPTGKSFNMPMATIGIWENGVMTEEHLFWDNQTYAKQIGLAK
;
A
#
# COMPACT_ATOMS: atom_id res chain seq x y z
N MET A 1 -9.74 -22.59 6.87
CA MET A 1 -9.57 -22.72 8.32
C MET A 1 -8.62 -21.70 8.99
N LYS A 2 -7.91 -20.81 8.24
CA LYS A 2 -6.96 -19.80 8.82
C LYS A 2 -7.59 -18.43 9.16
N ARG A 3 -8.81 -18.15 8.71
CA ARG A 3 -9.47 -16.83 8.92
C ARG A 3 -10.11 -16.67 10.30
N THR A 4 -10.47 -17.76 10.96
CA THR A 4 -11.12 -17.78 12.28
C THR A 4 -10.19 -17.52 13.46
N LEU A 5 -8.88 -17.84 13.34
CA LEU A 5 -7.93 -17.62 14.44
C LEU A 5 -7.56 -16.14 14.65
N ARG A 6 -7.55 -15.32 13.61
CA ARG A 6 -7.16 -13.89 13.71
C ARG A 6 -8.21 -13.04 14.43
N ASN A 7 -9.48 -13.39 14.27
CA ASN A 7 -10.58 -12.70 14.99
C ASN A 7 -10.65 -13.10 16.46
N SER A 8 -10.22 -14.33 16.79
CA SER A 8 -10.28 -14.86 18.17
C SER A 8 -9.28 -14.18 19.11
N VAL A 9 -8.08 -13.82 18.63
CA VAL A 9 -7.07 -13.16 19.47
C VAL A 9 -7.46 -11.71 19.78
N GLY A 10 -8.05 -11.00 18.81
CA GLY A 10 -8.53 -9.64 19.04
C GLY A 10 -9.72 -9.59 20.01
N VAL A 11 -10.63 -10.54 19.90
CA VAL A 11 -11.79 -10.66 20.80
C VAL A 11 -11.37 -11.07 22.21
N LEU A 12 -10.38 -11.97 22.37
CA LEU A 12 -9.86 -12.37 23.68
C LEU A 12 -9.15 -11.21 24.40
N LEU A 13 -8.42 -10.37 23.69
CA LEU A 13 -7.76 -9.19 24.29
C LEU A 13 -8.78 -8.16 24.78
N VAL A 14 -9.85 -7.93 24.02
CA VAL A 14 -10.93 -7.01 24.41
C VAL A 14 -11.73 -7.57 25.57
N LEU A 15 -12.01 -8.88 25.59
CA LEU A 15 -12.73 -9.55 26.68
C LEU A 15 -11.90 -9.61 27.96
N SER A 16 -10.57 -9.83 27.90
CA SER A 16 -9.70 -9.82 29.06
C SER A 16 -9.58 -8.44 29.68
N LEU A 17 -9.57 -7.39 28.86
CA LEU A 17 -9.53 -6.01 29.33
C LEU A 17 -10.86 -5.58 29.97
N ALA A 18 -12.00 -6.02 29.41
CA ALA A 18 -13.32 -5.79 29.99
C ALA A 18 -13.49 -6.51 31.33
N LEU A 19 -12.93 -7.71 31.48
CA LEU A 19 -12.94 -8.47 32.73
C LEU A 19 -12.07 -7.82 33.81
N LEU A 20 -10.91 -7.24 33.43
CA LEU A 20 -10.03 -6.49 34.34
C LEU A 20 -10.73 -5.22 34.87
N ILE A 21 -11.45 -4.53 33.99
CA ILE A 21 -12.22 -3.32 34.36
C ILE A 21 -13.38 -3.67 35.29
N SER A 22 -14.06 -4.83 35.08
CA SER A 22 -15.17 -5.25 35.93
C SER A 22 -14.68 -5.75 37.30
N LEU A 23 -13.49 -6.34 37.40
CA LEU A 23 -12.88 -6.73 38.69
C LEU A 23 -12.43 -5.51 39.50
N LEU A 24 -12.03 -4.43 38.88
CA LEU A 24 -11.69 -3.16 39.53
C LEU A 24 -12.94 -2.41 40.06
N ALA A 25 -14.10 -2.63 39.46
CA ALA A 25 -15.38 -2.04 39.89
C ALA A 25 -15.99 -2.76 41.12
N SER A 26 -15.48 -3.94 41.46
CA SER A 26 -16.02 -4.77 42.60
C SER A 26 -15.38 -4.45 43.96
N CYS A 27 -14.33 -3.61 44.00
CA CYS A 27 -13.77 -3.12 45.27
C CYS A 27 -14.48 -1.82 45.64
N SER A 28 -15.49 -1.91 46.49
CA SER A 28 -16.13 -0.77 47.10
C SER A 28 -15.11 0.09 47.85
N ASP A 29 -15.25 1.41 47.74
CA ASP A 29 -14.53 2.50 48.43
C ASP A 29 -13.26 3.06 47.81
N GLY A 30 -12.98 2.84 46.52
CA GLY A 30 -11.72 3.28 45.92
C GLY A 30 -11.81 4.13 44.67
N ASN A 31 -12.91 4.79 44.33
CA ASN A 31 -12.98 5.69 43.20
C ASN A 31 -12.35 7.06 43.53
N THR A 32 -11.06 7.03 43.89
CA THR A 32 -10.33 8.26 44.13
C THR A 32 -10.18 9.02 42.82
N PRO A 33 -10.19 10.36 42.82
CA PRO A 33 -9.97 11.19 41.62
C PRO A 33 -8.74 10.75 40.81
N ALA A 34 -7.70 10.23 41.46
CA ALA A 34 -6.50 9.71 40.82
C ALA A 34 -6.76 8.44 39.97
N ILE A 35 -7.60 7.51 40.45
CA ILE A 35 -7.97 6.31 39.68
C ILE A 35 -8.81 6.68 38.48
N GLN A 36 -9.77 7.59 38.64
CA GLN A 36 -10.59 8.06 37.54
C GLN A 36 -9.74 8.77 36.47
N ALA A 37 -8.83 9.65 36.85
CA ALA A 37 -7.92 10.33 35.92
C ALA A 37 -7.05 9.32 35.14
N ARG A 38 -6.60 8.23 35.80
CA ARG A 38 -5.83 7.19 35.12
C ARG A 38 -6.68 6.36 34.14
N ILE A 39 -7.92 6.07 34.49
CA ILE A 39 -8.88 5.41 33.60
C ILE A 39 -9.13 6.29 32.35
N ASP A 40 -9.33 7.57 32.53
CA ASP A 40 -9.60 8.50 31.43
C ASP A 40 -8.38 8.67 30.51
N SER A 41 -7.16 8.70 31.08
CA SER A 41 -5.91 8.67 30.31
C SER A 41 -5.81 7.39 29.46
N ILE A 42 -6.05 6.21 30.06
CA ILE A 42 -6.01 4.93 29.33
C ILE A 42 -7.06 4.90 28.20
N LYS A 43 -8.27 5.40 28.45
CA LYS A 43 -9.31 5.50 27.42
C LYS A 43 -8.89 6.41 26.28
N ALA A 44 -8.26 7.55 26.56
CA ALA A 44 -7.75 8.45 25.54
C ALA A 44 -6.66 7.79 24.69
N ASP A 45 -5.71 7.08 25.33
CA ASP A 45 -4.66 6.35 24.61
C ASP A 45 -5.24 5.22 23.74
N LEU A 46 -6.21 4.47 24.26
CA LEU A 46 -6.89 3.43 23.47
C LEU A 46 -7.65 4.00 22.28
N LYS A 47 -8.31 5.14 22.46
CA LYS A 47 -8.98 5.83 21.37
C LYS A 47 -7.97 6.26 20.30
N LYS A 48 -6.85 6.85 20.69
CA LYS A 48 -5.78 7.25 19.78
C LYS A 48 -5.28 6.08 18.94
N VAL A 49 -4.98 4.95 19.58
CA VAL A 49 -4.54 3.73 18.88
C VAL A 49 -5.61 3.21 17.92
N ALA A 50 -6.89 3.27 18.30
CA ALA A 50 -7.99 2.86 17.43
C ALA A 50 -8.13 3.79 16.21
N ASP A 51 -8.01 5.10 16.40
CA ASP A 51 -8.07 6.09 15.33
C ASP A 51 -6.87 5.93 14.35
N GLU A 52 -5.66 5.75 14.86
CA GLU A 52 -4.46 5.48 14.06
C GLU A 52 -4.61 4.20 13.22
N ARG A 53 -5.17 3.16 13.82
CA ARG A 53 -5.44 1.90 13.11
C ARG A 53 -6.49 2.08 12.02
N ALA A 54 -7.54 2.85 12.26
CA ALA A 54 -8.57 3.11 11.26
C ALA A 54 -7.99 3.87 10.05
N ILE A 55 -7.11 4.85 10.28
CA ILE A 55 -6.40 5.57 9.22
C ILE A 55 -5.52 4.62 8.41
N LEU A 56 -4.75 3.77 9.08
CA LEU A 56 -3.89 2.78 8.41
C LEU A 56 -4.71 1.82 7.53
N GLU A 57 -5.79 1.27 8.03
CA GLU A 57 -6.66 0.35 7.24
C GLU A 57 -7.30 1.07 6.04
N ALA A 58 -7.68 2.35 6.19
CA ALA A 58 -8.17 3.17 5.09
C ALA A 58 -7.09 3.39 4.01
N ASN A 59 -5.86 3.73 4.40
CA ASN A 59 -4.74 3.90 3.49
C ASN A 59 -4.42 2.60 2.73
N LEU A 60 -4.41 1.45 3.42
CA LEU A 60 -4.21 0.14 2.79
C LEU A 60 -5.33 -0.22 1.82
N ALA A 61 -6.59 0.12 2.12
CA ALA A 61 -7.72 -0.09 1.21
C ALA A 61 -7.63 0.82 -0.01
N THR A 62 -7.18 2.07 0.17
CA THR A 62 -6.90 2.99 -0.94
C THR A 62 -5.79 2.44 -1.83
N PHE A 63 -4.74 1.85 -1.25
CA PHE A 63 -3.65 1.22 -1.99
C PHE A 63 -4.14 0.02 -2.82
N ASP A 64 -5.00 -0.84 -2.26
CA ASP A 64 -5.60 -1.94 -3.01
C ASP A 64 -6.41 -1.40 -4.21
N THR A 65 -7.18 -0.33 -4.01
CA THR A 65 -7.95 0.32 -5.08
C THR A 65 -7.04 0.93 -6.14
N LEU A 66 -5.93 1.55 -5.73
CA LEU A 66 -4.92 2.07 -6.64
C LEU A 66 -4.44 0.98 -7.59
N ASP A 67 -3.92 -0.13 -7.07
CA ASP A 67 -3.25 -1.14 -7.90
C ASP A 67 -4.24 -2.01 -8.67
N TYR A 68 -5.32 -2.47 -8.02
CA TYR A 68 -6.25 -3.40 -8.67
C TYR A 68 -7.21 -2.73 -9.64
N THR A 69 -7.52 -1.46 -9.42
CA THR A 69 -8.54 -0.75 -10.19
C THR A 69 -7.96 0.39 -11.01
N VAL A 70 -7.28 1.33 -10.37
CA VAL A 70 -6.83 2.55 -11.05
C VAL A 70 -5.67 2.25 -11.99
N PHE A 71 -4.59 1.65 -11.49
CA PHE A 71 -3.43 1.28 -12.29
C PHE A 71 -3.77 0.20 -13.31
N SER A 72 -4.32 -0.93 -12.89
CA SER A 72 -4.57 -2.09 -13.75
C SER A 72 -5.58 -1.82 -14.87
N ASN A 73 -6.47 -0.84 -14.71
CA ASN A 73 -7.41 -0.43 -15.76
C ASN A 73 -7.08 0.94 -16.35
N GLN A 74 -5.88 1.48 -16.09
CA GLN A 74 -5.40 2.75 -16.66
C GLN A 74 -6.34 3.94 -16.40
N GLN A 75 -6.96 3.99 -15.21
CA GLN A 75 -7.90 5.04 -14.83
C GLN A 75 -7.14 6.28 -14.30
N TRP A 76 -6.26 6.86 -15.09
CA TRP A 76 -5.30 7.89 -14.67
C TRP A 76 -5.94 9.14 -14.06
N THR A 77 -7.15 9.48 -14.49
CA THR A 77 -7.90 10.60 -13.92
C THR A 77 -8.28 10.40 -12.46
N ARG A 78 -8.21 9.16 -11.95
CA ARG A 78 -8.49 8.79 -10.57
C ARG A 78 -7.24 8.65 -9.71
N LEU A 79 -6.04 8.80 -10.28
CA LEU A 79 -4.79 8.62 -9.52
C LEU A 79 -4.71 9.58 -8.32
N HIS A 80 -5.34 10.75 -8.40
CA HIS A 80 -5.44 11.72 -7.31
C HIS A 80 -6.20 11.22 -6.06
N GLU A 81 -6.95 10.12 -6.17
CA GLU A 81 -7.64 9.50 -5.03
C GLU A 81 -6.65 8.87 -4.04
N SER A 82 -5.44 8.50 -4.51
CA SER A 82 -4.38 7.87 -3.74
C SER A 82 -3.09 8.67 -3.66
N HIS A 83 -2.87 9.66 -4.55
CA HIS A 83 -1.63 10.41 -4.64
C HIS A 83 -1.84 11.91 -4.46
N SER A 84 -0.94 12.54 -3.73
CA SER A 84 -0.89 14.00 -3.65
C SER A 84 -0.47 14.60 -5.00
N LYS A 85 -0.84 15.88 -5.22
CA LYS A 85 -0.45 16.60 -6.44
C LYS A 85 1.07 16.62 -6.64
N ASP A 86 1.82 16.74 -5.55
CA ASP A 86 3.28 16.89 -5.53
C ASP A 86 4.00 15.60 -5.09
N ILE A 87 3.37 14.43 -5.31
CA ILE A 87 3.91 13.11 -4.99
C ILE A 87 5.36 12.97 -5.44
N LYS A 88 6.21 12.44 -4.57
CA LYS A 88 7.57 12.02 -4.93
C LYS A 88 7.58 10.50 -5.13
N VAL A 89 8.09 10.05 -6.25
CA VAL A 89 8.18 8.62 -6.58
C VAL A 89 9.65 8.23 -6.74
N TYR A 90 10.08 7.25 -5.95
CA TYR A 90 11.43 6.70 -5.96
C TYR A 90 11.42 5.37 -6.72
N TRP A 91 12.09 5.34 -7.85
CA TRP A 91 12.08 4.22 -8.78
C TRP A 91 13.20 3.21 -8.49
N PRO A 92 13.07 1.92 -8.90
CA PRO A 92 14.04 0.87 -8.59
C PRO A 92 15.43 1.05 -9.21
N ASP A 93 15.59 1.94 -10.18
CA ASP A 93 16.88 2.30 -10.78
C ASP A 93 17.58 3.46 -10.06
N GLY A 94 16.96 3.98 -8.98
CA GLY A 94 17.50 5.02 -8.12
C GLY A 94 17.16 6.45 -8.55
N HIS A 95 16.44 6.66 -9.66
CA HIS A 95 15.96 8.02 -9.96
C HIS A 95 14.69 8.38 -9.16
N MET A 96 14.39 9.65 -9.06
CA MET A 96 13.20 10.17 -8.40
C MET A 96 12.46 11.12 -9.34
N THR A 97 11.14 11.01 -9.37
CA THR A 97 10.25 11.94 -10.05
C THR A 97 9.33 12.64 -9.07
N GLN A 98 8.85 13.84 -9.43
CA GLN A 98 7.95 14.61 -8.58
C GLN A 98 6.79 15.17 -9.39
N GLY A 99 5.58 15.06 -8.80
CA GLY A 99 4.34 15.54 -9.36
C GLY A 99 3.51 14.44 -10.02
N ILE A 100 2.21 14.47 -9.75
CA ILE A 100 1.25 13.44 -10.20
C ILE A 100 1.19 13.33 -11.74
N GLY A 101 1.35 14.44 -12.46
CA GLY A 101 1.36 14.45 -13.93
C GLY A 101 2.54 13.66 -14.50
N VAL A 102 3.76 13.90 -13.96
CA VAL A 102 4.97 13.16 -14.34
C VAL A 102 4.82 11.68 -14.02
N HIS A 103 4.30 11.37 -12.83
CA HIS A 103 4.06 9.98 -12.42
C HIS A 103 3.09 9.26 -13.37
N ILE A 104 2.00 9.90 -13.78
CA ILE A 104 1.07 9.33 -14.78
C ILE A 104 1.79 9.04 -16.11
N GLU A 105 2.62 9.95 -16.60
CA GLU A 105 3.38 9.73 -17.83
C GLU A 105 4.33 8.54 -17.71
N ASP A 106 5.01 8.37 -16.58
CA ASP A 106 5.91 7.25 -16.33
C ASP A 106 5.15 5.92 -16.29
N LEU A 107 4.02 5.87 -15.59
CA LEU A 107 3.15 4.69 -15.57
C LEU A 107 2.63 4.33 -16.97
N GLN A 108 2.19 5.32 -17.75
CA GLN A 108 1.68 5.12 -19.10
C GLN A 108 2.72 4.50 -20.05
N ARG A 109 4.02 4.80 -19.86
CA ARG A 109 5.11 4.23 -20.69
C ARG A 109 5.11 2.70 -20.67
N LEU A 110 4.82 2.09 -19.51
CA LEU A 110 4.72 0.64 -19.39
C LEU A 110 3.58 0.08 -20.26
N PHE A 111 2.41 0.73 -20.25
CA PHE A 111 1.23 0.28 -20.98
C PHE A 111 1.35 0.50 -22.50
N VAL A 112 2.27 1.34 -22.97
CA VAL A 112 2.55 1.50 -24.41
C VAL A 112 2.97 0.17 -25.03
N TYR A 113 3.84 -0.59 -24.37
CA TYR A 113 4.39 -1.83 -24.93
C TYR A 113 3.82 -3.10 -24.29
N ALA A 114 3.27 -3.01 -23.09
CA ALA A 114 2.63 -4.11 -22.37
C ALA A 114 1.22 -3.69 -21.89
N PRO A 115 0.25 -3.52 -22.80
CA PRO A 115 -1.05 -2.89 -22.50
C PRO A 115 -1.94 -3.70 -21.56
N ASN A 116 -1.63 -4.98 -21.32
CA ASN A 116 -2.34 -5.86 -20.39
C ASN A 116 -1.66 -5.95 -19.01
N THR A 117 -0.77 -5.02 -18.71
CA THR A 117 -0.13 -4.95 -17.39
C THR A 117 -1.16 -4.76 -16.29
N ARG A 118 -0.99 -5.47 -15.16
CA ARG A 118 -1.89 -5.40 -14.01
C ARG A 118 -1.24 -5.92 -12.74
N ILE A 119 -1.83 -5.52 -11.60
CA ILE A 119 -1.58 -6.05 -10.27
C ILE A 119 -2.91 -6.59 -9.74
N LYS A 120 -2.94 -7.80 -9.18
CA LYS A 120 -4.19 -8.47 -8.77
C LYS A 120 -4.39 -8.55 -7.27
N GLU A 121 -3.32 -8.61 -6.52
CA GLU A 121 -3.37 -8.83 -5.08
C GLU A 121 -2.13 -8.31 -4.36
N HIS A 122 -2.34 -7.98 -3.10
CA HIS A 122 -1.28 -7.69 -2.13
C HIS A 122 -1.26 -8.79 -1.07
N PRO A 123 -0.51 -9.89 -1.27
CA PRO A 123 -0.47 -11.02 -0.34
C PRO A 123 0.11 -10.65 1.02
N ILE A 124 0.99 -9.66 1.06
CA ILE A 124 1.52 -9.07 2.30
C ILE A 124 1.22 -7.59 2.25
N ARG A 125 0.50 -7.09 3.26
CA ARG A 125 0.25 -5.67 3.45
C ARG A 125 0.22 -5.35 4.93
N PHE A 126 0.90 -4.31 5.33
CA PHE A 126 0.97 -3.83 6.70
C PHE A 126 1.39 -2.37 6.74
N GLY A 127 1.41 -1.78 7.93
CA GLY A 127 1.91 -0.44 8.13
C GLY A 127 1.91 -0.02 9.59
N SER A 128 2.38 1.19 9.84
CA SER A 128 2.38 1.83 11.16
C SER A 128 2.36 3.35 10.98
N GLY A 129 1.46 4.01 11.69
CA GLY A 129 1.28 5.46 11.54
C GLY A 129 0.89 5.83 10.10
N ASN A 130 1.68 6.68 9.49
CA ASN A 130 1.51 7.14 8.11
C ASN A 130 2.28 6.31 7.06
N PHE A 131 2.85 5.17 7.44
CA PHE A 131 3.58 4.28 6.53
C PHE A 131 2.74 3.07 6.19
N THR A 132 2.73 2.70 4.90
CA THR A 132 2.22 1.41 4.41
C THR A 132 3.31 0.68 3.64
N ALA A 133 3.29 -0.64 3.69
CA ALA A 133 4.10 -1.50 2.84
C ALA A 133 3.21 -2.60 2.28
N VAL A 134 3.29 -2.81 0.97
CA VAL A 134 2.58 -3.87 0.27
C VAL A 134 3.55 -4.66 -0.60
N THR A 135 3.29 -5.95 -0.77
CA THR A 135 3.91 -6.75 -1.81
C THR A 135 2.86 -7.09 -2.85
N GLY A 136 3.27 -7.21 -4.09
CA GLY A 136 2.39 -7.59 -5.18
C GLY A 136 3.17 -8.30 -6.28
N VAL A 137 2.46 -8.66 -7.32
CA VAL A 137 3.04 -9.14 -8.56
C VAL A 137 2.43 -8.31 -9.68
N PHE A 138 3.26 -7.54 -10.39
CA PHE A 138 2.80 -6.98 -11.63
C PHE A 138 3.12 -7.92 -12.80
N GLU A 139 2.11 -8.21 -13.60
CA GLU A 139 2.18 -9.15 -14.70
C GLU A 139 1.72 -8.48 -16.00
N GLY A 140 2.21 -8.97 -17.11
CA GLY A 140 1.83 -8.49 -18.43
C GLY A 140 2.56 -9.23 -19.54
N THR A 141 2.39 -8.74 -20.79
CA THR A 141 3.04 -9.34 -21.97
C THR A 141 3.57 -8.24 -22.89
N PHE A 142 4.81 -8.32 -23.30
CA PHE A 142 5.43 -7.40 -24.25
C PHE A 142 4.92 -7.67 -25.67
N THR A 143 3.85 -6.97 -26.05
CA THR A 143 3.12 -7.23 -27.31
C THR A 143 3.14 -6.11 -28.32
N LYS A 144 3.64 -4.91 -27.94
CA LYS A 144 3.71 -3.74 -28.84
C LYS A 144 5.14 -3.15 -28.86
N PRO A 145 5.54 -2.42 -29.91
CA PRO A 145 6.86 -1.79 -29.96
C PRO A 145 7.11 -0.87 -28.76
N MET A 146 8.25 -1.07 -28.09
CA MET A 146 8.68 -0.26 -26.94
C MET A 146 9.51 0.93 -27.44
N PRO A 147 9.08 2.19 -27.20
CA PRO A 147 9.86 3.35 -27.54
C PRO A 147 11.12 3.44 -26.68
N ILE A 148 12.28 3.69 -27.30
CA ILE A 148 13.57 3.90 -26.61
C ILE A 148 14.19 5.27 -26.92
N GLY A 149 13.39 6.21 -27.37
CA GLY A 149 13.83 7.56 -27.74
C GLY A 149 14.35 7.67 -29.19
N ASN A 150 14.51 8.93 -29.66
CA ASN A 150 15.03 9.26 -31.00
C ASN A 150 14.32 8.50 -32.14
N GLY A 151 13.03 8.24 -32.02
CA GLY A 151 12.25 7.51 -33.04
C GLY A 151 12.58 6.01 -33.14
N LYS A 152 13.39 5.48 -32.23
CA LYS A 152 13.76 4.06 -32.20
C LYS A 152 12.82 3.25 -31.32
N PHE A 153 12.66 1.97 -31.71
CA PHE A 153 11.78 1.04 -31.01
C PHE A 153 12.47 -0.32 -30.86
N ILE A 154 12.22 -0.98 -29.73
CA ILE A 154 12.46 -2.41 -29.57
C ILE A 154 11.19 -3.13 -29.99
N GLN A 155 11.34 -4.12 -30.89
CA GLN A 155 10.20 -4.90 -31.35
C GLN A 155 9.70 -5.83 -30.26
N PRO A 156 8.38 -6.10 -30.20
CA PRO A 156 7.79 -6.96 -29.18
C PRO A 156 8.35 -8.39 -29.28
N THR A 157 8.63 -8.97 -28.14
CA THR A 157 9.10 -10.38 -28.07
C THR A 157 7.96 -11.36 -27.90
N GLY A 158 6.76 -10.92 -27.55
CA GLY A 158 5.62 -11.75 -27.18
C GLY A 158 5.78 -12.44 -25.82
N LYS A 159 6.87 -12.17 -25.09
CA LYS A 159 7.12 -12.78 -23.79
C LYS A 159 6.34 -12.09 -22.68
N SER A 160 5.85 -12.89 -21.76
CA SER A 160 5.18 -12.41 -20.55
C SER A 160 6.18 -12.18 -19.41
N PHE A 161 5.80 -11.30 -18.51
CA PHE A 161 6.49 -11.09 -17.25
C PHE A 161 5.54 -11.30 -16.07
N ASN A 162 6.13 -11.72 -14.95
CA ASN A 162 5.47 -11.89 -13.68
C ASN A 162 6.49 -11.47 -12.62
N MET A 163 6.40 -10.21 -12.17
CA MET A 163 7.42 -9.55 -11.39
C MET A 163 6.96 -9.33 -9.97
N PRO A 164 7.57 -10.02 -8.99
CA PRO A 164 7.40 -9.64 -7.59
C PRO A 164 7.84 -8.20 -7.38
N MET A 165 7.02 -7.46 -6.66
CA MET A 165 7.29 -6.08 -6.30
C MET A 165 6.98 -5.83 -4.83
N ALA A 166 7.55 -4.77 -4.29
CA ALA A 166 7.12 -4.17 -3.04
C ALA A 166 7.01 -2.67 -3.22
N THR A 167 6.02 -2.06 -2.59
CA THR A 167 5.88 -0.61 -2.56
C THR A 167 5.71 -0.14 -1.12
N ILE A 168 6.43 0.93 -0.76
CA ILE A 168 6.26 1.63 0.51
C ILE A 168 5.62 2.99 0.19
N GLY A 169 4.50 3.29 0.84
CA GLY A 169 3.82 4.57 0.75
C GLY A 169 3.93 5.36 2.05
N ILE A 170 4.19 6.67 1.94
CA ILE A 170 4.11 7.63 3.04
C ILE A 170 2.87 8.48 2.79
N TRP A 171 1.98 8.54 3.78
CA TRP A 171 0.65 9.11 3.65
C TRP A 171 0.45 10.35 4.50
N GLU A 172 -0.24 11.34 3.91
CA GLU A 172 -0.74 12.51 4.63
C GLU A 172 -2.17 12.81 4.17
N ASN A 173 -3.07 12.98 5.12
CA ASN A 173 -4.48 13.32 4.84
C ASN A 173 -5.18 12.37 3.84
N GLY A 174 -4.85 11.05 3.91
CA GLY A 174 -5.48 10.01 3.08
C GLY A 174 -4.92 9.85 1.67
N VAL A 175 -3.84 10.57 1.31
CA VAL A 175 -3.12 10.40 0.04
C VAL A 175 -1.63 10.20 0.27
N MET A 176 -0.97 9.47 -0.62
CA MET A 176 0.49 9.31 -0.60
C MET A 176 1.19 10.60 -1.01
N THR A 177 2.18 11.00 -0.23
CA THR A 177 3.10 12.11 -0.52
C THR A 177 4.45 11.60 -1.02
N GLU A 178 4.80 10.37 -0.66
CA GLU A 178 5.98 9.67 -1.18
C GLU A 178 5.63 8.21 -1.48
N GLU A 179 6.17 7.70 -2.59
CA GLU A 179 6.05 6.32 -3.02
C GLU A 179 7.43 5.76 -3.35
N HIS A 180 7.78 4.60 -2.77
CA HIS A 180 9.04 3.92 -3.02
C HIS A 180 8.76 2.57 -3.66
N LEU A 181 9.24 2.40 -4.89
CA LEU A 181 8.99 1.23 -5.73
C LEU A 181 10.20 0.30 -5.72
N PHE A 182 9.96 -0.99 -5.55
CA PHE A 182 11.00 -2.01 -5.52
C PHE A 182 10.64 -3.21 -6.39
N TRP A 183 11.46 -3.48 -7.40
CA TRP A 183 11.49 -4.72 -8.19
C TRP A 183 12.86 -4.89 -8.83
N ASP A 184 13.14 -6.08 -9.34
CA ASP A 184 14.42 -6.38 -10.01
C ASP A 184 14.31 -6.09 -11.51
N ASN A 185 14.88 -4.95 -11.94
CA ASN A 185 14.93 -4.53 -13.34
C ASN A 185 15.67 -5.54 -14.23
N GLN A 186 16.68 -6.26 -13.71
CA GLN A 186 17.42 -7.26 -14.48
C GLN A 186 16.53 -8.48 -14.76
N THR A 187 15.85 -8.97 -13.76
CA THR A 187 14.87 -10.06 -13.91
C THR A 187 13.75 -9.67 -14.86
N TYR A 188 13.25 -8.43 -14.75
CA TYR A 188 12.25 -7.91 -15.69
C TYR A 188 12.75 -7.97 -17.14
N ALA A 189 13.94 -7.42 -17.42
CA ALA A 189 14.55 -7.43 -18.75
C ALA A 189 14.75 -8.85 -19.29
N LYS A 190 15.16 -9.81 -18.43
CA LYS A 190 15.24 -11.23 -18.82
C LYS A 190 13.91 -11.84 -19.18
N GLN A 191 12.87 -11.59 -18.38
CA GLN A 191 11.54 -12.15 -18.62
C GLN A 191 10.95 -11.66 -19.94
N ILE A 192 11.07 -10.36 -20.26
CA ILE A 192 10.60 -9.81 -21.53
C ILE A 192 11.56 -10.05 -22.71
N GLY A 193 12.69 -10.72 -22.47
CA GLY A 193 13.64 -11.15 -23.52
C GLY A 193 14.61 -10.08 -23.99
N LEU A 194 14.86 -9.04 -23.21
CA LEU A 194 15.81 -7.96 -23.50
C LEU A 194 17.18 -8.16 -22.83
N ALA A 195 17.33 -9.15 -21.95
CA ALA A 195 18.60 -9.56 -21.36
C ALA A 195 18.73 -11.09 -21.34
N LYS A 196 19.98 -11.59 -21.12
CA LYS A 196 20.31 -13.01 -20.98
C LYS A 196 20.33 -13.46 -19.52
#